data_348f1ceb7a4396a42ed6e1c6dbe80edf
#
_entry.id   348f1ceb7a4396a42ed6e1c6dbe80edf
#
_cell.length_a   1.000
_cell.length_b   1.000
_cell.length_c   1.000
_cell.angle_alpha   90.00
_cell.angle_beta   90.00
_cell.angle_gamma   90.00
#
_symmetry.space_group_name_H-M   'P 1'
#
loop_
_entity.id
_entity.type
_entity.pdbx_description
1 polymer ?
#
loop_
_entity_poly.entity_id
_entity_poly.type
_entity_poly.pdbx_seq_one_letter_code
_entity_poly.pdbx_strand_id
1 'polypeptide(L)'
;MKNQERQIVTALVFLMFLLWAGFWWHRDPLFPGSFAGGVLGITAAIFMFEPLIYLIIKRIKPLKNWVVKRVSMPTLLLLHIYTGILGPILAVIHSAHRFESIVGILLVLLMFVVVISGFIGRHILSLISTGLREKKSHSDELIKHLGQAKLDFQASVCNKRISAIGRSHSTLLPAISMENFRQSYSDRSAERKVLTLIDAISDVAYSIKIHDTAKLWFKRWIKIHMVFSLTLYALLIFHISAEIYFGLRWL
;
A
#
# COMPACT_ATOMS: atom_id res chain seq x y z
N MET A 1 -1.54 -9.55 2.94
CA MET A 1 -1.63 -10.31 1.66
C MET A 1 -0.87 -11.60 1.81
N LYS A 2 -1.49 -12.72 1.50
CA LYS A 2 -0.80 -14.01 1.48
C LYS A 2 0.23 -13.99 0.33
N ASN A 3 1.39 -14.60 0.53
CA ASN A 3 2.44 -14.66 -0.49
C ASN A 3 1.93 -15.21 -1.84
N GLN A 4 0.99 -16.14 -1.79
CA GLN A 4 0.32 -16.71 -2.96
C GLN A 4 -0.40 -15.68 -3.83
N GLU A 5 -1.16 -14.74 -3.23
CA GLU A 5 -1.87 -13.70 -4.00
C GLU A 5 -0.89 -12.76 -4.74
N ARG A 6 0.26 -12.47 -4.11
CA ARG A 6 1.29 -11.66 -4.76
C ARG A 6 1.90 -12.38 -5.96
N GLN A 7 2.17 -13.68 -5.83
CA GLN A 7 2.70 -14.51 -6.92
C GLN A 7 1.71 -14.59 -8.09
N ILE A 8 0.41 -14.82 -7.82
CA ILE A 8 -0.62 -14.89 -8.85
C ILE A 8 -0.71 -13.56 -9.62
N VAL A 9 -0.79 -12.44 -8.92
CA VAL A 9 -0.87 -11.11 -9.56
C VAL A 9 0.38 -10.83 -10.40
N THR A 10 1.57 -11.17 -9.90
CA THR A 10 2.83 -10.99 -10.64
C THR A 10 2.85 -11.88 -11.89
N ALA A 11 2.41 -13.12 -11.78
CA ALA A 11 2.33 -14.06 -12.91
C ALA A 11 1.35 -13.57 -13.99
N LEU A 12 0.18 -13.04 -13.59
CA LEU A 12 -0.80 -12.48 -14.54
C LEU A 12 -0.27 -11.24 -15.27
N VAL A 13 0.40 -10.34 -14.56
CA VAL A 13 1.03 -9.16 -15.20
C VAL A 13 2.13 -9.60 -16.15
N PHE A 14 2.95 -10.57 -15.76
CA PHE A 14 3.98 -11.14 -16.63
C PHE A 14 3.36 -11.82 -17.86
N LEU A 15 2.29 -12.60 -17.69
CA LEU A 15 1.54 -13.22 -18.79
C LEU A 15 1.03 -12.17 -19.77
N MET A 16 0.50 -11.05 -19.30
CA MET A 16 0.03 -9.96 -20.15
C MET A 16 1.16 -9.41 -21.04
N PHE A 17 2.35 -9.20 -20.49
CA PHE A 17 3.51 -8.76 -21.25
C PHE A 17 4.01 -9.83 -22.23
N LEU A 18 3.99 -11.09 -21.83
CA LEU A 18 4.38 -12.21 -22.67
C LEU A 18 3.44 -12.37 -23.87
N LEU A 19 2.13 -12.28 -23.66
CA LEU A 19 1.15 -12.28 -24.73
C LEU A 19 1.35 -11.09 -25.67
N TRP A 20 1.54 -9.89 -25.12
CA TRP A 20 1.80 -8.72 -25.95
C TRP A 20 3.07 -8.86 -26.78
N ALA A 21 4.15 -9.40 -26.23
CA ALA A 21 5.38 -9.68 -26.97
C ALA A 21 5.20 -10.82 -27.99
N GLY A 22 4.43 -11.86 -27.65
CA GLY A 22 4.14 -12.98 -28.56
C GLY A 22 3.41 -12.57 -29.82
N PHE A 23 2.46 -11.66 -29.72
CA PHE A 23 1.76 -11.10 -30.88
C PHE A 23 2.64 -10.23 -31.78
N TRP A 24 3.84 -9.84 -31.36
CA TRP A 24 4.82 -9.20 -32.24
C TRP A 24 5.25 -10.14 -33.38
N TRP A 25 5.30 -11.46 -33.11
CA TRP A 25 5.64 -12.49 -34.09
C TRP A 25 4.44 -12.98 -34.91
N HIS A 26 3.26 -12.98 -34.29
CA HIS A 26 2.06 -13.52 -34.92
C HIS A 26 0.93 -12.48 -34.90
N ARG A 27 0.71 -11.83 -36.04
CA ARG A 27 -0.35 -10.82 -36.21
C ARG A 27 -1.48 -11.41 -37.04
N ASP A 28 -2.71 -11.25 -36.56
CA ASP A 28 -3.91 -11.56 -37.35
C ASP A 28 -4.81 -10.32 -37.42
N PRO A 29 -4.71 -9.52 -38.51
CA PRO A 29 -5.48 -8.29 -38.65
C PRO A 29 -7.00 -8.52 -38.80
N LEU A 30 -7.45 -9.72 -39.15
CA LEU A 30 -8.86 -10.05 -39.30
C LEU A 30 -9.48 -10.53 -37.98
N PHE A 31 -8.68 -10.99 -37.03
CA PHE A 31 -9.15 -11.56 -35.77
C PHE A 31 -10.05 -10.62 -34.97
N PRO A 32 -9.75 -9.31 -34.77
CA PRO A 32 -10.60 -8.40 -33.99
C PRO A 32 -12.04 -8.29 -34.55
N GLY A 33 -12.22 -8.40 -35.88
CA GLY A 33 -13.52 -8.38 -36.55
C GLY A 33 -14.21 -9.74 -36.60
N SER A 34 -13.57 -10.82 -36.16
CA SER A 34 -14.17 -12.15 -36.11
C SER A 34 -15.16 -12.28 -34.94
N PHE A 35 -16.07 -13.26 -35.03
CA PHE A 35 -16.98 -13.56 -33.91
C PHE A 35 -16.22 -13.84 -32.60
N ALA A 36 -15.15 -14.62 -32.64
CA ALA A 36 -14.33 -14.92 -31.48
C ALA A 36 -13.64 -13.65 -30.91
N GLY A 37 -13.08 -12.82 -31.81
CA GLY A 37 -12.50 -11.53 -31.44
C GLY A 37 -13.53 -10.59 -30.81
N GLY A 38 -14.73 -10.51 -31.35
CA GLY A 38 -15.86 -9.74 -30.82
C GLY A 38 -16.27 -10.18 -29.40
N VAL A 39 -16.43 -11.48 -29.19
CA VAL A 39 -16.75 -12.05 -27.86
C VAL A 39 -15.66 -11.71 -26.85
N LEU A 40 -14.39 -11.84 -27.23
CA LEU A 40 -13.26 -11.47 -26.36
C LEU A 40 -13.24 -9.97 -26.04
N GLY A 41 -13.51 -9.11 -27.03
CA GLY A 41 -13.59 -7.66 -26.83
C GLY A 41 -14.70 -7.26 -25.87
N ILE A 42 -15.90 -7.81 -26.01
CA ILE A 42 -17.03 -7.58 -25.10
C ILE A 42 -16.69 -8.06 -23.69
N THR A 43 -16.13 -9.25 -23.55
CA THR A 43 -15.75 -9.82 -22.25
C THR A 43 -14.65 -8.97 -21.58
N ALA A 44 -13.66 -8.53 -22.36
CA ALA A 44 -12.62 -7.60 -21.89
C ALA A 44 -13.23 -6.29 -21.38
N ALA A 45 -14.16 -5.70 -22.13
CA ALA A 45 -14.83 -4.46 -21.74
C ALA A 45 -15.60 -4.63 -20.40
N ILE A 46 -16.36 -5.73 -20.25
CA ILE A 46 -17.07 -6.02 -18.99
C ILE A 46 -16.10 -6.10 -17.82
N PHE A 47 -15.00 -6.82 -17.94
CA PHE A 47 -13.98 -6.89 -16.88
C PHE A 47 -13.29 -5.56 -16.63
N MET A 48 -13.09 -4.73 -17.65
CA MET A 48 -12.52 -3.40 -17.50
C MET A 48 -13.47 -2.40 -16.84
N PHE A 49 -14.79 -2.58 -16.94
CA PHE A 49 -15.77 -1.71 -16.24
C PHE A 49 -15.92 -2.04 -14.75
N GLU A 50 -15.62 -3.25 -14.31
CA GLU A 50 -15.73 -3.64 -12.90
C GLU A 50 -14.85 -2.78 -11.97
N PRO A 51 -13.57 -2.46 -12.26
CA PRO A 51 -12.77 -1.55 -11.45
C PRO A 51 -13.38 -0.14 -11.27
N LEU A 52 -14.16 0.33 -12.24
CA LEU A 52 -14.91 1.58 -12.13
C LEU A 52 -16.02 1.49 -11.08
N ILE A 53 -16.71 0.33 -11.00
CA ILE A 53 -17.72 0.06 -9.98
C ILE A 53 -17.11 0.15 -8.58
N TYR A 54 -15.94 -0.43 -8.37
CA TYR A 54 -15.21 -0.29 -7.10
C TYR A 54 -14.94 1.17 -6.74
N LEU A 55 -14.52 2.00 -7.71
CA LEU A 55 -14.26 3.42 -7.51
C LEU A 55 -15.52 4.16 -7.06
N ILE A 56 -16.65 3.89 -7.72
CA ILE A 56 -17.96 4.48 -7.43
C ILE A 56 -18.40 4.11 -6.01
N ILE A 57 -18.37 2.82 -5.65
CA ILE A 57 -18.73 2.32 -4.32
C ILE A 57 -17.87 2.98 -3.25
N LYS A 58 -16.56 3.12 -3.49
CA LYS A 58 -15.64 3.72 -2.53
C LYS A 58 -15.89 5.22 -2.30
N ARG A 59 -16.37 5.95 -3.31
CA ARG A 59 -16.59 7.40 -3.28
C ARG A 59 -17.95 7.80 -2.74
N ILE A 60 -18.98 7.02 -3.03
CA ILE A 60 -20.37 7.34 -2.67
C ILE A 60 -20.69 6.69 -1.33
N LYS A 61 -20.76 7.49 -0.26
CA LYS A 61 -21.00 7.00 1.12
C LYS A 61 -22.24 6.12 1.27
N PRO A 62 -23.46 6.49 0.78
CA PRO A 62 -24.63 5.64 0.93
C PRO A 62 -24.47 4.29 0.22
N LEU A 63 -23.90 4.28 -0.99
CA LEU A 63 -23.64 3.06 -1.74
C LEU A 63 -22.63 2.15 -1.03
N LYS A 64 -21.54 2.74 -0.52
CA LYS A 64 -20.56 2.02 0.28
C LYS A 64 -21.22 1.33 1.49
N ASN A 65 -22.04 2.06 2.26
CA ASN A 65 -22.69 1.52 3.45
C ASN A 65 -23.67 0.39 3.12
N TRP A 66 -24.32 0.45 1.96
CA TRP A 66 -25.22 -0.60 1.49
C TRP A 66 -24.44 -1.85 1.04
N VAL A 67 -23.41 -1.68 0.22
CA VAL A 67 -22.60 -2.80 -0.33
C VAL A 67 -21.81 -3.50 0.76
N VAL A 68 -21.20 -2.74 1.70
CA VAL A 68 -20.33 -3.31 2.76
C VAL A 68 -21.12 -4.22 3.72
N LYS A 69 -22.43 -4.10 3.79
CA LYS A 69 -23.28 -5.06 4.53
C LYS A 69 -23.26 -6.47 3.92
N ARG A 70 -22.94 -6.60 2.63
CA ARG A 70 -22.94 -7.89 1.90
C ARG A 70 -21.56 -8.36 1.49
N VAL A 71 -20.67 -7.44 1.08
CA VAL A 71 -19.33 -7.74 0.56
C VAL A 71 -18.30 -6.85 1.25
N SER A 72 -17.23 -7.44 1.77
CA SER A 72 -16.18 -6.68 2.46
C SER A 72 -15.38 -5.80 1.49
N MET A 73 -14.92 -4.62 1.96
CA MET A 73 -14.05 -3.73 1.15
C MET A 73 -12.76 -4.41 0.65
N PRO A 74 -12.09 -5.27 1.43
CA PRO A 74 -10.94 -6.04 0.93
C PRO A 74 -11.30 -6.96 -0.24
N THR A 75 -12.47 -7.62 -0.21
CA THR A 75 -12.95 -8.49 -1.29
C THR A 75 -13.21 -7.68 -2.56
N LEU A 76 -13.85 -6.51 -2.45
CA LEU A 76 -14.06 -5.61 -3.58
C LEU A 76 -12.73 -5.11 -4.18
N LEU A 77 -11.75 -4.83 -3.32
CA LEU A 77 -10.40 -4.45 -3.78
C LEU A 77 -9.72 -5.62 -4.50
N LEU A 78 -9.91 -6.84 -4.01
CA LEU A 78 -9.37 -8.04 -4.65
C LEU A 78 -9.98 -8.24 -6.04
N LEU A 79 -11.30 -8.11 -6.17
CA LEU A 79 -12.02 -8.17 -7.43
C LEU A 79 -11.50 -7.11 -8.40
N HIS A 80 -11.42 -5.84 -7.97
CA HIS A 80 -10.82 -4.74 -8.73
C HIS A 80 -9.44 -5.08 -9.29
N ILE A 81 -8.59 -5.76 -8.51
CA ILE A 81 -7.23 -6.09 -8.95
C ILE A 81 -7.26 -7.19 -10.00
N TYR A 82 -8.02 -8.27 -9.79
CA TYR A 82 -8.06 -9.38 -10.73
C TYR A 82 -8.73 -8.99 -12.05
N THR A 83 -9.87 -8.32 -12.00
CA THR A 83 -10.55 -7.86 -13.22
C THR A 83 -9.78 -6.78 -13.94
N GLY A 84 -9.10 -5.89 -13.18
CA GLY A 84 -8.20 -4.88 -13.72
C GLY A 84 -6.92 -5.42 -14.39
N ILE A 85 -6.64 -6.73 -14.29
CA ILE A 85 -5.55 -7.39 -15.02
C ILE A 85 -6.14 -8.34 -16.09
N LEU A 86 -7.18 -9.10 -15.77
CA LEU A 86 -7.80 -10.03 -16.71
C LEU A 86 -8.44 -9.31 -17.91
N GLY A 87 -9.13 -8.17 -17.66
CA GLY A 87 -9.68 -7.34 -18.73
C GLY A 87 -8.62 -6.92 -19.75
N PRO A 88 -7.52 -6.30 -19.34
CA PRO A 88 -6.37 -6.00 -20.18
C PRO A 88 -5.75 -7.21 -20.91
N ILE A 89 -5.64 -8.37 -20.27
CA ILE A 89 -5.14 -9.58 -20.92
C ILE A 89 -6.06 -9.94 -22.11
N LEU A 90 -7.38 -9.98 -21.89
CA LEU A 90 -8.35 -10.25 -22.93
C LEU A 90 -8.35 -9.18 -24.03
N ALA A 91 -8.16 -7.90 -23.67
CA ALA A 91 -8.06 -6.80 -24.62
C ALA A 91 -6.80 -6.89 -25.49
N VAL A 92 -5.66 -7.33 -24.94
CA VAL A 92 -4.44 -7.62 -25.74
C VAL A 92 -4.71 -8.73 -26.74
N ILE A 93 -5.38 -9.81 -26.34
CA ILE A 93 -5.73 -10.91 -27.24
C ILE A 93 -6.72 -10.43 -28.32
N HIS A 94 -7.75 -9.66 -27.93
CA HIS A 94 -8.73 -9.07 -28.86
C HIS A 94 -8.05 -8.18 -29.91
N SER A 95 -7.07 -7.38 -29.52
CA SER A 95 -6.37 -6.45 -30.44
C SER A 95 -5.58 -7.19 -31.53
N ALA A 96 -5.11 -8.42 -31.26
CA ALA A 96 -4.24 -9.22 -32.12
C ALA A 96 -3.13 -8.39 -32.84
N HIS A 97 -2.65 -7.32 -32.19
CA HIS A 97 -1.68 -6.35 -32.71
C HIS A 97 -2.11 -5.60 -33.99
N ARG A 98 -3.41 -5.41 -34.19
CA ARG A 98 -3.93 -4.52 -35.22
C ARG A 98 -3.82 -3.08 -34.72
N PHE A 99 -2.71 -2.41 -35.04
CA PHE A 99 -2.44 -1.01 -34.67
C PHE A 99 -2.71 -0.04 -35.84
N GLU A 100 -3.90 -0.11 -36.41
CA GLU A 100 -4.32 0.77 -37.53
C GLU A 100 -5.04 2.04 -37.03
N SER A 101 -5.57 2.02 -35.80
CA SER A 101 -6.31 3.14 -35.22
C SER A 101 -5.49 3.83 -34.12
N ILE A 102 -5.39 5.16 -34.19
CA ILE A 102 -4.76 5.98 -33.14
C ILE A 102 -5.45 5.74 -31.79
N VAL A 103 -6.78 5.60 -31.79
CA VAL A 103 -7.56 5.33 -30.55
C VAL A 103 -7.19 3.97 -29.97
N GLY A 104 -7.06 2.93 -30.82
CA GLY A 104 -6.62 1.61 -30.38
C GLY A 104 -5.22 1.61 -29.77
N ILE A 105 -4.28 2.32 -30.40
CA ILE A 105 -2.91 2.48 -29.88
C ILE A 105 -2.91 3.18 -28.52
N LEU A 106 -3.65 4.28 -28.39
CA LEU A 106 -3.76 5.03 -27.12
C LEU A 106 -4.42 4.19 -26.02
N LEU A 107 -5.45 3.40 -26.34
CA LEU A 107 -6.10 2.50 -25.41
C LEU A 107 -5.12 1.45 -24.87
N VAL A 108 -4.38 0.78 -25.74
CA VAL A 108 -3.40 -0.24 -25.34
C VAL A 108 -2.31 0.39 -24.48
N LEU A 109 -1.77 1.54 -24.88
CA LEU A 109 -0.74 2.24 -24.11
C LEU A 109 -1.24 2.64 -22.71
N LEU A 110 -2.40 3.30 -22.63
CA LEU A 110 -3.00 3.69 -21.35
C LEU A 110 -3.34 2.48 -20.47
N MET A 111 -3.83 1.41 -21.06
CA MET A 111 -4.11 0.17 -20.37
C MET A 111 -2.86 -0.39 -19.68
N PHE A 112 -1.71 -0.45 -20.38
CA PHE A 112 -0.44 -0.86 -19.78
C PHE A 112 -0.02 0.09 -18.66
N VAL A 113 -0.10 1.41 -18.86
CA VAL A 113 0.22 2.41 -17.83
C VAL A 113 -0.64 2.20 -16.58
N VAL A 114 -1.94 1.98 -16.73
CA VAL A 114 -2.87 1.76 -15.61
C VAL A 114 -2.55 0.47 -14.88
N VAL A 115 -2.31 -0.64 -15.58
CA VAL A 115 -1.97 -1.93 -14.96
C VAL A 115 -0.64 -1.85 -14.20
N ILE A 116 0.40 -1.31 -14.82
CA ILE A 116 1.73 -1.14 -14.19
C ILE A 116 1.60 -0.23 -12.95
N SER A 117 0.89 0.89 -13.10
CA SER A 117 0.69 1.81 -11.98
C SER A 117 -0.07 1.16 -10.83
N GLY A 118 -1.12 0.39 -11.11
CA GLY A 118 -1.87 -0.38 -10.11
C GLY A 118 -1.00 -1.42 -9.40
N PHE A 119 -0.19 -2.15 -10.16
CA PHE A 119 0.75 -3.15 -9.63
C PHE A 119 1.79 -2.52 -8.69
N ILE A 120 2.43 -1.42 -9.11
CA ILE A 120 3.39 -0.68 -8.27
C ILE A 120 2.71 -0.14 -7.02
N GLY A 121 1.53 0.49 -7.15
CA GLY A 121 0.79 1.03 -6.02
C GLY A 121 0.41 -0.01 -4.99
N ARG A 122 0.04 -1.22 -5.41
CA ARG A 122 -0.24 -2.34 -4.52
C ARG A 122 1.00 -2.80 -3.74
N HIS A 123 2.17 -2.88 -4.40
CA HIS A 123 3.44 -3.23 -3.75
C HIS A 123 3.83 -2.20 -2.70
N ILE A 124 3.80 -0.91 -3.05
CA ILE A 124 4.11 0.20 -2.13
C ILE A 124 3.16 0.18 -0.93
N LEU A 125 1.85 -0.01 -1.15
CA LEU A 125 0.88 -0.05 -0.07
C LEU A 125 1.16 -1.19 0.92
N SER A 126 1.55 -2.37 0.43
CA SER A 126 1.87 -3.51 1.30
C SER A 126 3.10 -3.25 2.16
N LEU A 127 4.14 -2.64 1.61
CA LEU A 127 5.36 -2.28 2.33
C LEU A 127 5.10 -1.21 3.41
N ILE A 128 4.33 -0.18 3.08
CA ILE A 128 4.00 0.90 4.03
C ILE A 128 3.12 0.39 5.17
N SER A 129 2.13 -0.46 4.89
CA SER A 129 1.14 -0.87 5.88
C SER A 129 1.71 -1.82 6.93
N THR A 130 2.55 -2.78 6.53
CA THR A 130 3.21 -3.72 7.45
C THR A 130 4.26 -3.01 8.30
N GLY A 131 5.19 -2.30 7.68
CA GLY A 131 6.25 -1.62 8.39
C GLY A 131 5.77 -0.56 9.39
N LEU A 132 4.69 0.16 9.07
CA LEU A 132 4.15 1.17 9.97
C LEU A 132 3.47 0.56 11.20
N ARG A 133 2.75 -0.55 11.04
CA ARG A 133 2.05 -1.22 12.13
C ARG A 133 3.03 -1.80 13.15
N GLU A 134 4.08 -2.45 12.69
CA GLU A 134 5.14 -3.00 13.53
C GLU A 134 5.88 -1.90 14.30
N LYS A 135 6.28 -0.83 13.59
CA LYS A 135 7.01 0.29 14.22
C LYS A 135 6.16 1.05 15.23
N LYS A 136 4.86 1.21 14.98
CA LYS A 136 3.98 1.89 15.92
C LYS A 136 3.78 1.07 17.20
N SER A 137 3.57 -0.26 17.09
CA SER A 137 3.48 -1.12 18.28
C SER A 137 4.77 -1.12 19.11
N HIS A 138 5.92 -1.13 18.43
CA HIS A 138 7.23 -1.04 19.11
C HIS A 138 7.44 0.32 19.79
N SER A 139 7.02 1.43 19.15
CA SER A 139 7.05 2.75 19.77
C SER A 139 6.20 2.83 21.05
N ASP A 140 4.98 2.30 21.01
CA ASP A 140 4.08 2.31 22.17
C ASP A 140 4.66 1.49 23.34
N GLU A 141 5.34 0.37 23.06
CA GLU A 141 6.05 -0.44 24.03
C GLU A 141 7.25 0.31 24.66
N LEU A 142 8.08 0.94 23.82
CA LEU A 142 9.22 1.74 24.29
C LEU A 142 8.78 2.92 25.16
N ILE A 143 7.70 3.61 24.80
CA ILE A 143 7.15 4.72 25.59
C ILE A 143 6.68 4.22 26.97
N LYS A 144 6.07 3.03 27.05
CA LYS A 144 5.68 2.41 28.30
C LYS A 144 6.89 2.09 29.17
N HIS A 145 7.94 1.51 28.61
CA HIS A 145 9.19 1.24 29.31
C HIS A 145 9.90 2.52 29.78
N LEU A 146 9.87 3.59 28.97
CA LEU A 146 10.39 4.89 29.38
C LEU A 146 9.62 5.45 30.58
N GLY A 147 8.28 5.32 30.59
CA GLY A 147 7.45 5.72 31.73
C GLY A 147 7.86 5.02 33.02
N GLN A 148 8.06 3.70 32.99
CA GLN A 148 8.55 2.92 34.12
C GLN A 148 9.95 3.32 34.55
N ALA A 149 10.90 3.45 33.61
CA ALA A 149 12.26 3.83 33.90
C ALA A 149 12.36 5.25 34.52
N LYS A 150 11.49 6.18 34.09
CA LYS A 150 11.39 7.50 34.70
C LYS A 150 10.91 7.46 36.18
N LEU A 151 9.91 6.62 36.46
CA LEU A 151 9.40 6.44 37.82
C LEU A 151 10.49 5.84 38.71
N ASP A 152 11.22 4.84 38.26
CA ASP A 152 12.32 4.21 38.97
C ASP A 152 13.44 5.21 39.24
N PHE A 153 13.78 6.07 38.26
CA PHE A 153 14.76 7.11 38.39
C PHE A 153 14.32 8.18 39.44
N GLN A 154 13.06 8.63 39.37
CA GLN A 154 12.52 9.59 40.34
C GLN A 154 12.49 9.02 41.74
N ALA A 155 12.15 7.73 41.92
CA ALA A 155 12.18 7.06 43.20
C ALA A 155 13.60 6.97 43.76
N SER A 156 14.62 6.70 42.92
CA SER A 156 16.03 6.66 43.30
C SER A 156 16.54 8.04 43.76
N VAL A 157 16.17 9.09 43.00
CA VAL A 157 16.54 10.49 43.36
C VAL A 157 15.85 10.95 44.66
N CYS A 158 14.56 10.58 44.86
CA CYS A 158 13.83 10.89 46.09
C CYS A 158 14.45 10.19 47.30
N ASN A 159 14.78 8.89 47.20
CA ASN A 159 15.47 8.15 48.26
C ASN A 159 16.84 8.76 48.63
N LYS A 160 17.57 9.25 47.63
CA LYS A 160 18.87 9.93 47.84
C LYS A 160 18.70 11.23 48.64
N ARG A 161 17.65 12.01 48.35
CA ARG A 161 17.34 13.22 49.15
C ARG A 161 16.96 12.88 50.57
N ILE A 162 16.12 11.87 50.77
CA ILE A 162 15.70 11.44 52.12
C ILE A 162 16.89 10.89 52.90
N SER A 163 17.75 10.07 52.30
CA SER A 163 18.96 9.54 52.95
C SER A 163 20.03 10.63 53.24
N ALA A 164 20.09 11.68 52.44
CA ALA A 164 20.95 12.83 52.69
C ALA A 164 20.45 13.66 53.88
N ILE A 165 19.16 13.85 54.02
CA ILE A 165 18.53 14.54 55.18
C ILE A 165 18.70 13.71 56.45
N GLY A 166 18.53 12.37 56.39
CA GLY A 166 18.73 11.48 57.55
C GLY A 166 20.20 11.41 58.04
N ARG A 167 21.18 11.60 57.13
CA ARG A 167 22.62 11.64 57.49
C ARG A 167 23.08 12.93 58.15
N SER A 168 22.32 14.00 57.96
CA SER A 168 22.64 15.27 58.69
C SER A 168 22.43 15.20 60.20
N HIS A 169 21.75 14.17 60.67
CA HIS A 169 21.47 14.00 62.11
C HIS A 169 22.29 12.90 62.82
N SER A 170 23.12 12.12 62.12
CA SER A 170 23.96 11.08 62.70
C SER A 170 25.43 11.32 62.46
N THR A 171 26.04 12.13 63.30
CA THR A 171 27.50 12.22 63.51
C THR A 171 27.94 10.96 64.22
N LEU A 172 28.42 9.91 63.49
CA LEU A 172 29.42 8.95 63.98
C LEU A 172 29.57 7.75 63.00
N LEU A 173 30.80 7.59 62.51
CA LEU A 173 31.45 6.43 61.93
C LEU A 173 31.47 6.23 60.40
N PRO A 174 32.66 5.83 59.84
CA PRO A 174 32.93 5.77 58.40
C PRO A 174 32.66 4.42 57.78
N ALA A 175 31.41 3.97 57.80
CA ALA A 175 30.98 2.81 57.00
C ALA A 175 30.49 3.21 55.60
N ILE A 176 31.03 4.32 55.09
CA ILE A 176 30.39 5.14 54.02
C ILE A 176 30.80 4.71 52.59
N SER A 177 31.79 3.84 52.41
CA SER A 177 32.34 3.72 51.04
C SER A 177 31.61 2.76 50.09
N MET A 178 31.09 1.67 50.61
CA MET A 178 30.48 0.64 49.73
C MET A 178 29.02 0.94 49.33
N GLU A 179 28.23 1.50 50.21
CA GLU A 179 26.81 1.81 49.95
C GLU A 179 26.65 3.03 49.05
N ASN A 180 27.53 4.06 49.23
CA ASN A 180 27.58 5.19 48.33
C ASN A 180 28.08 4.82 46.92
N PHE A 181 29.01 3.87 46.81
CA PHE A 181 29.49 3.38 45.51
C PHE A 181 28.41 2.58 44.79
N ARG A 182 27.69 1.70 45.52
CA ARG A 182 26.60 0.89 44.98
C ARG A 182 25.42 1.76 44.56
N GLN A 183 25.10 2.78 45.30
CA GLN A 183 24.01 3.73 45.00
C GLN A 183 24.37 4.66 43.86
N SER A 184 25.63 5.13 43.78
CA SER A 184 26.14 5.93 42.65
C SER A 184 26.19 5.11 41.35
N TYR A 185 26.48 3.81 41.44
CA TYR A 185 26.44 2.89 40.29
C TYR A 185 25.01 2.61 39.82
N SER A 186 24.05 2.44 40.74
CA SER A 186 22.62 2.27 40.45
C SER A 186 22.03 3.50 39.77
N ASP A 187 22.34 4.71 40.23
CA ASP A 187 21.88 5.97 39.61
C ASP A 187 22.42 6.15 38.19
N ARG A 188 23.67 5.81 37.92
CA ARG A 188 24.26 5.85 36.58
C ARG A 188 23.68 4.79 35.66
N SER A 189 23.25 3.67 36.20
CA SER A 189 22.61 2.62 35.40
C SER A 189 21.18 3.00 35.01
N ALA A 190 20.42 3.62 35.90
CA ALA A 190 19.09 4.14 35.64
C ALA A 190 19.11 5.29 34.64
N GLU A 191 20.04 6.21 34.78
CA GLU A 191 20.25 7.33 33.85
C GLU A 191 20.60 6.84 32.45
N ARG A 192 21.54 5.90 32.32
CA ARG A 192 21.88 5.29 31.04
C ARG A 192 20.67 4.58 30.39
N LYS A 193 19.90 3.87 31.21
CA LYS A 193 18.68 3.20 30.71
C LYS A 193 17.67 4.18 30.14
N VAL A 194 17.45 5.31 30.81
CA VAL A 194 16.55 6.37 30.31
C VAL A 194 17.09 6.98 29.02
N LEU A 195 18.40 7.30 28.93
CA LEU A 195 19.01 7.84 27.73
C LEU A 195 18.92 6.86 26.54
N THR A 196 19.24 5.57 26.75
CA THR A 196 19.13 4.54 25.72
C THR A 196 17.69 4.39 25.21
N LEU A 197 16.69 4.49 26.10
CA LEU A 197 15.28 4.43 25.69
C LEU A 197 14.86 5.69 24.91
N ILE A 198 15.36 6.86 25.26
CA ILE A 198 15.13 8.12 24.52
C ILE A 198 15.71 8.00 23.10
N ASP A 199 16.94 7.52 22.96
CA ASP A 199 17.56 7.30 21.65
C ASP A 199 16.77 6.31 20.80
N ALA A 200 16.39 5.17 21.39
CA ALA A 200 15.57 4.18 20.69
C ALA A 200 14.20 4.73 20.25
N ILE A 201 13.56 5.56 21.09
CA ILE A 201 12.28 6.21 20.74
C ILE A 201 12.49 7.21 19.60
N SER A 202 13.60 7.98 19.63
CA SER A 202 13.89 8.95 18.58
C SER A 202 14.14 8.29 17.22
N ASP A 203 14.83 7.15 17.19
CA ASP A 203 15.05 6.35 15.98
C ASP A 203 13.74 5.79 15.42
N VAL A 204 12.87 5.27 16.28
CA VAL A 204 11.56 4.77 15.88
C VAL A 204 10.66 5.93 15.40
N ALA A 205 10.68 7.08 16.07
CA ALA A 205 9.92 8.26 15.65
C ALA A 205 10.38 8.79 14.29
N TYR A 206 11.68 8.82 14.03
CA TYR A 206 12.23 9.16 12.71
C TYR A 206 11.77 8.18 11.62
N SER A 207 11.81 6.88 11.92
CA SER A 207 11.29 5.85 11.03
C SER A 207 9.80 6.02 10.71
N ILE A 208 8.97 6.36 11.70
CA ILE A 208 7.54 6.65 11.52
C ILE A 208 7.34 7.86 10.61
N LYS A 209 8.13 8.91 10.77
CA LYS A 209 8.08 10.11 9.93
C LYS A 209 8.39 9.82 8.46
N ILE A 210 9.37 8.96 8.18
CA ILE A 210 9.67 8.49 6.82
C ILE A 210 8.45 7.78 6.22
N HIS A 211 7.79 6.90 6.98
CA HIS A 211 6.60 6.20 6.52
C HIS A 211 5.40 7.14 6.27
N ASP A 212 5.26 8.20 7.05
CA ASP A 212 4.20 9.20 6.81
C ASP A 212 4.46 9.99 5.51
N THR A 213 5.72 10.30 5.21
CA THR A 213 6.12 10.88 3.92
C THR A 213 5.78 9.92 2.77
N ALA A 214 6.09 8.63 2.91
CA ALA A 214 5.73 7.62 1.92
C ALA A 214 4.21 7.51 1.70
N LYS A 215 3.38 7.67 2.76
CA LYS A 215 1.91 7.76 2.61
C LYS A 215 1.44 8.97 1.81
N LEU A 216 2.11 10.12 1.96
CA LEU A 216 1.78 11.32 1.18
C LEU A 216 2.07 11.09 -0.31
N TRP A 217 3.22 10.51 -0.63
CA TRP A 217 3.57 10.12 -2.00
C TRP A 217 2.57 9.11 -2.56
N PHE A 218 2.18 8.11 -1.78
CA PHE A 218 1.17 7.13 -2.17
C PHE A 218 -0.21 7.77 -2.44
N LYS A 219 -0.62 8.77 -1.65
CA LYS A 219 -1.86 9.52 -1.92
C LYS A 219 -1.80 10.28 -3.25
N ARG A 220 -0.64 10.87 -3.60
CA ARG A 220 -0.43 11.52 -4.90
C ARG A 220 -0.47 10.49 -6.04
N TRP A 221 0.20 9.37 -5.84
CA TRP A 221 0.20 8.26 -6.79
C TRP A 221 -1.21 7.75 -7.10
N ILE A 222 -2.05 7.52 -6.10
CA ILE A 222 -3.45 7.11 -6.30
C ILE A 222 -4.21 8.13 -7.14
N LYS A 223 -3.99 9.44 -6.96
CA LYS A 223 -4.64 10.45 -7.79
C LYS A 223 -4.21 10.34 -9.25
N ILE A 224 -2.93 10.15 -9.52
CA ILE A 224 -2.40 9.97 -10.87
C ILE A 224 -2.96 8.70 -11.52
N HIS A 225 -2.94 7.57 -10.80
CA HIS A 225 -3.54 6.32 -11.26
C HIS A 225 -5.03 6.49 -11.60
N MET A 226 -5.77 7.21 -10.79
CA MET A 226 -7.18 7.49 -11.01
C MET A 226 -7.43 8.37 -12.25
N VAL A 227 -6.57 9.37 -12.51
CA VAL A 227 -6.67 10.20 -13.72
C VAL A 227 -6.44 9.35 -14.97
N PHE A 228 -5.37 8.55 -15.01
CA PHE A 228 -5.12 7.64 -16.13
C PHE A 228 -6.26 6.64 -16.35
N SER A 229 -6.81 6.08 -15.26
CA SER A 229 -7.94 5.16 -15.35
C SER A 229 -9.20 5.83 -15.91
N LEU A 230 -9.53 7.05 -15.49
CA LEU A 230 -10.69 7.79 -16.03
C LEU A 230 -10.48 8.15 -17.50
N THR A 231 -9.27 8.54 -17.90
CA THR A 231 -8.94 8.77 -19.32
C THR A 231 -9.08 7.49 -20.13
N LEU A 232 -8.62 6.35 -19.59
CA LEU A 232 -8.80 5.03 -20.22
C LEU A 232 -10.28 4.71 -20.44
N TYR A 233 -11.14 4.94 -19.43
CA TYR A 233 -12.59 4.71 -19.57
C TYR A 233 -13.24 5.62 -20.60
N ALA A 234 -12.86 6.89 -20.65
CA ALA A 234 -13.37 7.80 -21.66
C ALA A 234 -13.02 7.32 -23.09
N LEU A 235 -11.77 6.90 -23.31
CA LEU A 235 -11.32 6.35 -24.58
C LEU A 235 -11.99 4.98 -24.90
N LEU A 236 -12.20 4.14 -23.89
CA LEU A 236 -12.87 2.85 -24.05
C LEU A 236 -14.33 3.05 -24.48
N ILE A 237 -15.05 3.96 -23.84
CA ILE A 237 -16.43 4.30 -24.23
C ILE A 237 -16.46 4.84 -25.66
N PHE A 238 -15.52 5.73 -26.00
CA PHE A 238 -15.42 6.26 -27.36
C PHE A 238 -15.13 5.15 -28.38
N HIS A 239 -14.19 4.25 -28.08
CA HIS A 239 -13.86 3.10 -28.93
C HIS A 239 -15.08 2.19 -29.16
N ILE A 240 -15.77 1.79 -28.08
CA ILE A 240 -16.97 0.95 -28.16
C ILE A 240 -18.06 1.65 -29.00
N SER A 241 -18.28 2.96 -28.75
CA SER A 241 -19.27 3.73 -29.50
C SER A 241 -18.93 3.82 -30.98
N ALA A 242 -17.65 3.97 -31.33
CA ALA A 242 -17.19 3.99 -32.70
C ALA A 242 -17.38 2.63 -33.37
N GLU A 243 -17.05 1.52 -32.70
CA GLU A 243 -17.25 0.16 -33.23
C GLU A 243 -18.74 -0.14 -33.47
N ILE A 244 -19.62 0.26 -32.54
CA ILE A 244 -21.07 0.11 -32.72
C ILE A 244 -21.56 0.95 -33.90
N TYR A 245 -21.12 2.21 -34.00
CA TYR A 245 -21.60 3.11 -35.05
C TYR A 245 -21.11 2.70 -36.44
N PHE A 246 -19.84 2.34 -36.57
CA PHE A 246 -19.24 1.98 -37.86
C PHE A 246 -19.38 0.49 -38.17
N GLY A 247 -19.28 -0.39 -37.17
CA GLY A 247 -19.34 -1.85 -37.34
C GLY A 247 -20.76 -2.38 -37.66
N LEU A 248 -21.80 -1.84 -36.99
CA LEU A 248 -23.19 -2.24 -37.24
C LEU A 248 -23.81 -1.64 -38.50
N ARG A 249 -23.12 -0.68 -39.11
CA ARG A 249 -23.62 -0.04 -40.34
C ARG A 249 -23.53 -0.95 -41.56
N TRP A 250 -22.83 -2.08 -41.44
CA TRP A 250 -22.63 -3.06 -42.50
C TRP A 250 -23.43 -4.38 -42.29
N LEU A 251 -24.23 -4.46 -41.23
CA LEU A 251 -25.27 -5.44 -40.98
C LEU A 251 -26.64 -4.92 -41.49
#